data_d4cff2fcff44524cbdbc92f46b87d13b
#
_entry.id   d4cff2fcff44524cbdbc92f46b87d13b
#
_cell.length_a   1.000
_cell.length_b   1.000
_cell.length_c   1.000
_cell.angle_alpha   90.00
_cell.angle_beta   90.00
_cell.angle_gamma   90.00
#
_symmetry.space_group_name_H-M   'P 1'
#
loop_
_entity.id
_entity.type
_entity.pdbx_description
1 polymer ?
#
loop_
_entity_poly.entity_id
_entity_poly.type
_entity_poly.pdbx_seq_one_letter_code
_entity_poly.pdbx_strand_id
1 'polypeptide(L)'
;YLCRIDEQYRTRSRSHAYRSWRHPRCRGSNDPGFRKGDGSQSQATFGSGGGTKERVIKGEPFDVPIVQLPLEPVVASGHVMAASETPLAFVAVGVAVRTGTPKPDISSADAVKRLLLGSKAIAYPNAASGAAAGVSFNETLQKLGIADAMKPKIKIAQGGRGAMEMLAKGEVEIGLTFISEIITEPGVEVVGPLPRDISTPTVLIGYVSAHT
;
A
#
# COMPACT_ATOMS: atom_id res chain seq x y z
N TYR A 1 2.83 3.20 -7.22
CA TYR A 1 2.41 3.04 -8.65
C TYR A 1 3.14 4.06 -9.50
N LEU A 2 3.63 3.65 -10.65
CA LEU A 2 4.14 4.53 -11.68
C LEU A 2 3.22 4.39 -12.90
N CYS A 3 2.71 5.50 -13.42
CA CYS A 3 1.89 5.52 -14.63
C CYS A 3 2.68 6.23 -15.75
N ARG A 4 2.71 5.64 -16.93
CA ARG A 4 3.29 6.21 -18.14
C ARG A 4 2.20 6.36 -19.21
N ILE A 5 2.18 7.50 -19.88
CA ILE A 5 1.25 7.80 -20.96
C ILE A 5 2.04 7.79 -22.28
N ASP A 6 1.49 7.16 -23.30
CA ASP A 6 2.18 7.01 -24.59
C ASP A 6 2.41 8.36 -25.27
N GLU A 7 3.61 8.54 -25.85
CA GLU A 7 4.12 9.80 -26.39
C GLU A 7 3.31 10.36 -27.56
N GLN A 8 2.58 9.51 -28.29
CA GLN A 8 1.75 9.93 -29.43
C GLN A 8 0.58 10.86 -29.04
N TYR A 9 0.23 10.95 -27.75
CA TYR A 9 -0.94 11.70 -27.28
C TYR A 9 -0.61 12.88 -26.36
N ARG A 10 0.68 13.16 -26.12
CA ARG A 10 1.14 14.26 -25.24
C ARG A 10 0.66 15.66 -25.66
N THR A 11 0.30 15.88 -26.92
CA THR A 11 0.01 17.22 -27.45
C THR A 11 -1.44 17.67 -27.29
N ARG A 12 -2.38 16.82 -26.89
CA ARG A 12 -3.83 17.16 -26.90
C ARG A 12 -4.54 17.34 -25.56
N SER A 13 -3.96 17.02 -24.43
CA SER A 13 -4.74 16.99 -23.18
C SER A 13 -4.07 17.63 -21.96
N ARG A 14 -3.85 18.95 -22.00
CA ARG A 14 -3.49 19.72 -20.78
C ARG A 14 -4.70 20.06 -19.87
N SER A 15 -5.94 19.82 -20.27
CA SER A 15 -7.13 20.36 -19.57
C SER A 15 -8.17 19.36 -19.09
N HIS A 16 -8.08 18.07 -19.41
CA HIS A 16 -9.16 17.09 -19.12
C HIS A 16 -8.84 15.96 -18.14
N ALA A 17 -7.59 15.79 -17.70
CA ALA A 17 -7.20 14.72 -16.75
C ALA A 17 -7.83 14.85 -15.35
N TYR A 18 -8.40 16.00 -15.01
CA TYR A 18 -8.86 16.32 -13.65
C TYR A 18 -10.31 15.91 -13.34
N ARG A 19 -11.10 15.43 -14.30
CA ARG A 19 -12.56 15.25 -14.09
C ARG A 19 -13.10 13.82 -13.95
N SER A 20 -12.32 12.76 -14.11
CA SER A 20 -12.88 11.40 -14.17
C SER A 20 -12.46 10.42 -13.07
N TRP A 21 -11.89 10.89 -11.95
CA TRP A 21 -11.51 10.03 -10.83
C TRP A 21 -12.71 9.70 -9.92
N ARG A 22 -13.65 8.91 -10.43
CA ARG A 22 -14.64 8.21 -9.61
C ARG A 22 -14.39 6.71 -9.71
N HIS A 23 -13.77 6.15 -8.68
CA HIS A 23 -13.52 4.73 -8.40
C HIS A 23 -12.78 3.91 -9.46
N PRO A 24 -11.52 3.58 -9.24
CA PRO A 24 -10.87 2.51 -9.97
C PRO A 24 -10.89 1.22 -9.17
N ARG A 25 -11.51 0.19 -9.69
CA ARG A 25 -10.98 -1.14 -9.51
C ARG A 25 -9.72 -1.20 -10.38
N CYS A 26 -8.54 -1.01 -9.79
CA CYS A 26 -7.27 -1.22 -10.47
C CYS A 26 -7.14 -2.72 -10.79
N ARG A 27 -7.77 -3.17 -11.83
CA ARG A 27 -7.40 -4.42 -12.52
C ARG A 27 -6.41 -4.04 -13.61
N GLY A 28 -5.26 -4.75 -13.66
CA GLY A 28 -4.11 -4.49 -14.50
C GLY A 28 -4.39 -3.95 -15.91
N SER A 29 -3.46 -3.16 -16.39
CA SER A 29 -3.19 -2.60 -17.73
C SER A 29 -4.33 -2.24 -18.70
N ASN A 30 -5.61 -2.39 -18.36
CA ASN A 30 -6.76 -2.16 -19.23
C ASN A 30 -7.93 -1.57 -18.46
N ASP A 31 -7.83 -0.31 -17.97
CA ASP A 31 -9.04 0.40 -17.52
C ASP A 31 -9.79 0.94 -18.76
N PRO A 32 -10.95 0.35 -19.13
CA PRO A 32 -11.70 0.81 -20.30
C PRO A 32 -12.33 2.20 -20.12
N GLY A 33 -12.39 2.73 -18.88
CA GLY A 33 -12.92 4.04 -18.58
C GLY A 33 -11.97 5.18 -19.01
N PHE A 34 -10.66 4.99 -18.86
CA PHE A 34 -9.65 5.97 -19.26
C PHE A 34 -9.49 6.02 -20.79
N ARG A 35 -9.57 4.86 -21.45
CA ARG A 35 -9.44 4.74 -22.92
C ARG A 35 -10.60 5.34 -23.71
N LYS A 36 -11.79 5.48 -23.10
CA LYS A 36 -12.97 6.03 -23.81
C LYS A 36 -12.97 7.54 -23.95
N GLY A 37 -12.12 8.25 -23.19
CA GLY A 37 -12.15 9.72 -23.15
C GLY A 37 -11.39 10.37 -24.31
N ASP A 38 -10.17 9.92 -24.58
CA ASP A 38 -9.25 10.58 -25.54
C ASP A 38 -8.36 9.61 -26.33
N GLY A 39 -8.54 8.31 -26.14
CA GLY A 39 -7.73 7.27 -26.80
C GLY A 39 -6.36 7.02 -26.16
N SER A 40 -6.01 7.70 -25.08
CA SER A 40 -4.73 7.52 -24.38
C SER A 40 -4.59 6.12 -23.80
N GLN A 41 -3.39 5.57 -23.85
CA GLN A 41 -3.05 4.30 -23.21
C GLN A 41 -2.21 4.58 -21.97
N SER A 42 -2.61 4.01 -20.83
CA SER A 42 -1.83 4.05 -19.61
C SER A 42 -1.15 2.70 -19.36
N GLN A 43 0.12 2.73 -19.00
CA GLN A 43 0.87 1.57 -18.54
C GLN A 43 1.16 1.73 -17.05
N ALA A 44 0.54 0.91 -16.21
CA ALA A 44 0.78 0.94 -14.77
C ALA A 44 1.83 -0.08 -14.37
N THR A 45 2.83 0.34 -13.60
CA THR A 45 3.81 -0.52 -12.96
C THR A 45 3.61 -0.51 -11.46
N PHE A 46 3.53 -1.69 -10.87
CA PHE A 46 3.28 -1.87 -9.44
C PHE A 46 4.57 -2.25 -8.72
N GLY A 47 4.72 -1.79 -7.48
CA GLY A 47 5.85 -2.10 -6.63
C GLY A 47 5.53 -1.87 -5.16
N SER A 48 6.43 -2.28 -4.25
CA SER A 48 6.34 -1.89 -2.85
C SER A 48 6.46 -0.37 -2.71
N GLY A 49 5.89 0.20 -1.64
CA GLY A 49 5.94 1.64 -1.41
C GLY A 49 7.38 2.19 -1.40
N GLY A 50 8.32 1.49 -0.76
CA GLY A 50 9.75 1.84 -0.77
C GLY A 50 10.36 1.73 -2.16
N GLY A 51 10.16 0.60 -2.85
CA GLY A 51 10.67 0.39 -4.21
C GLY A 51 10.15 1.41 -5.22
N THR A 52 8.87 1.79 -5.14
CA THR A 52 8.31 2.85 -6.00
C THR A 52 8.97 4.19 -5.72
N LYS A 53 9.17 4.56 -4.46
CA LYS A 53 9.89 5.80 -4.11
C LYS A 53 11.32 5.82 -4.63
N GLU A 54 12.06 4.72 -4.48
CA GLU A 54 13.42 4.61 -5.01
C GLU A 54 13.48 4.82 -6.52
N ARG A 55 12.55 4.26 -7.27
CA ARG A 55 12.46 4.42 -8.73
C ARG A 55 12.21 5.87 -9.10
N VAL A 56 11.31 6.56 -8.39
CA VAL A 56 11.06 8.00 -8.58
C VAL A 56 12.32 8.80 -8.27
N ILE A 57 12.97 8.55 -7.15
CA ILE A 57 14.19 9.26 -6.72
C ILE A 57 15.35 9.05 -7.72
N LYS A 58 15.45 7.87 -8.33
CA LYS A 58 16.44 7.56 -9.38
C LYS A 58 16.10 8.16 -10.75
N GLY A 59 14.93 8.78 -10.91
CA GLY A 59 14.51 9.39 -12.16
C GLY A 59 14.15 8.36 -13.24
N GLU A 60 13.68 7.15 -12.86
CA GLU A 60 13.13 6.22 -13.85
C GLU A 60 11.95 6.89 -14.58
N PRO A 61 11.74 6.61 -15.88
CA PRO A 61 10.66 7.26 -16.64
C PRO A 61 9.27 6.96 -16.07
N PHE A 62 8.51 8.00 -15.78
CA PHE A 62 7.10 7.96 -15.34
C PHE A 62 6.40 9.27 -15.70
N ASP A 63 5.08 9.24 -15.77
CA ASP A 63 4.24 10.45 -15.92
C ASP A 63 3.55 10.78 -14.59
N VAL A 64 2.97 9.79 -13.91
CA VAL A 64 2.27 9.97 -12.63
C VAL A 64 2.73 8.91 -11.63
N PRO A 65 3.60 9.25 -10.67
CA PRO A 65 3.94 8.37 -9.58
C PRO A 65 2.92 8.50 -8.45
N ILE A 66 2.55 7.37 -7.85
CA ILE A 66 1.73 7.33 -6.64
C ILE A 66 2.58 6.76 -5.51
N VAL A 67 2.85 7.56 -4.50
CA VAL A 67 3.77 7.27 -3.41
C VAL A 67 3.11 7.47 -2.04
N GLN A 68 3.82 7.09 -1.00
CA GLN A 68 3.40 7.20 0.40
C GLN A 68 4.44 7.99 1.20
N LEU A 69 4.05 8.49 2.35
CA LEU A 69 4.95 9.16 3.29
C LEU A 69 6.20 8.29 3.64
N PRO A 70 7.35 8.86 3.94
CA PRO A 70 7.68 10.30 3.86
C PRO A 70 7.87 10.75 2.40
N LEU A 71 7.50 12.00 2.09
CA LEU A 71 7.52 12.56 0.73
C LEU A 71 8.76 13.39 0.43
N GLU A 72 9.46 13.86 1.47
CA GLU A 72 10.59 14.77 1.33
C GLU A 72 11.68 14.26 0.38
N PRO A 73 12.08 12.97 0.40
CA PRO A 73 13.07 12.46 -0.55
C PRO A 73 12.59 12.46 -2.00
N VAL A 74 11.26 12.27 -2.21
CA VAL A 74 10.64 12.28 -3.54
C VAL A 74 10.65 13.70 -4.11
N VAL A 75 10.23 14.68 -3.32
CA VAL A 75 10.21 16.09 -3.73
C VAL A 75 11.65 16.62 -3.93
N ALA A 76 12.56 16.30 -3.01
CA ALA A 76 13.96 16.72 -3.09
C ALA A 76 14.71 16.13 -4.29
N SER A 77 14.24 15.03 -4.86
CA SER A 77 14.84 14.43 -6.07
C SER A 77 14.73 15.32 -7.32
N GLY A 78 13.77 16.25 -7.33
CA GLY A 78 13.51 17.12 -8.49
C GLY A 78 12.80 16.45 -9.67
N HIS A 79 12.45 15.16 -9.55
CA HIS A 79 11.79 14.41 -10.64
C HIS A 79 10.26 14.53 -10.62
N VAL A 80 9.69 15.18 -9.61
CA VAL A 80 8.24 15.45 -9.51
C VAL A 80 7.98 16.95 -9.37
N MET A 81 6.86 17.39 -9.90
CA MET A 81 6.37 18.77 -9.70
C MET A 81 5.77 18.85 -8.29
N ALA A 82 6.47 19.47 -7.34
CA ALA A 82 6.01 19.57 -5.94
C ALA A 82 4.60 20.21 -5.82
N ALA A 83 4.30 21.21 -6.67
CA ALA A 83 2.99 21.86 -6.69
C ALA A 83 1.84 20.97 -7.19
N SER A 84 2.13 19.78 -7.72
CA SER A 84 1.13 18.81 -8.18
C SER A 84 0.73 17.78 -7.10
N GLU A 85 1.23 17.93 -5.88
CA GLU A 85 0.90 17.04 -4.77
C GLU A 85 -0.62 16.90 -4.60
N THR A 86 -1.11 15.68 -4.75
CA THR A 86 -2.55 15.41 -4.70
C THR A 86 -2.82 14.17 -3.85
N PRO A 87 -3.52 14.30 -2.71
CA PRO A 87 -4.01 13.16 -1.95
C PRO A 87 -5.05 12.38 -2.77
N LEU A 88 -4.80 11.09 -3.00
CA LEU A 88 -5.66 10.24 -3.84
C LEU A 88 -6.56 9.31 -3.01
N ALA A 89 -6.01 8.70 -1.98
CA ALA A 89 -6.70 7.70 -1.18
C ALA A 89 -6.02 7.52 0.19
N PHE A 90 -6.76 6.89 1.11
CA PHE A 90 -6.23 6.40 2.37
C PHE A 90 -6.23 4.88 2.35
N VAL A 91 -5.15 4.28 2.82
CA VAL A 91 -5.03 2.84 3.01
C VAL A 91 -4.76 2.54 4.48
N ALA A 92 -5.50 1.58 5.03
CA ALA A 92 -5.34 1.15 6.42
C ALA A 92 -4.62 -0.20 6.48
N VAL A 93 -3.79 -0.40 7.50
CA VAL A 93 -3.31 -1.72 7.85
C VAL A 93 -4.49 -2.53 8.36
N GLY A 94 -4.67 -3.71 7.79
CA GLY A 94 -5.69 -4.66 8.16
C GLY A 94 -5.10 -5.92 8.77
N VAL A 95 -5.97 -6.65 9.45
CA VAL A 95 -5.71 -7.99 9.95
C VAL A 95 -6.31 -8.99 8.97
N ALA A 96 -5.54 -10.02 8.65
CA ALA A 96 -5.95 -11.14 7.82
C ALA A 96 -5.81 -12.45 8.57
N VAL A 97 -6.70 -13.37 8.25
CA VAL A 97 -6.65 -14.79 8.65
C VAL A 97 -6.73 -15.67 7.42
N ARG A 98 -6.34 -16.94 7.55
CA ARG A 98 -6.52 -17.92 6.47
C ARG A 98 -8.01 -18.16 6.22
N THR A 99 -8.39 -18.31 4.97
CA THR A 99 -9.77 -18.64 4.56
C THR A 99 -10.33 -19.81 5.36
N GLY A 100 -11.56 -19.64 5.87
CA GLY A 100 -12.24 -20.62 6.70
C GLY A 100 -11.84 -20.62 8.19
N THR A 101 -10.92 -19.72 8.59
CA THR A 101 -10.61 -19.51 10.02
C THR A 101 -11.61 -18.52 10.62
N PRO A 102 -12.14 -18.77 11.83
CA PRO A 102 -12.99 -17.81 12.53
C PRO A 102 -12.30 -16.45 12.67
N LYS A 103 -13.01 -15.37 12.33
CA LYS A 103 -12.47 -14.02 12.42
C LYS A 103 -12.36 -13.61 13.91
N PRO A 104 -11.16 -13.25 14.37
CA PRO A 104 -10.95 -12.80 15.73
C PRO A 104 -11.55 -11.40 15.95
N ASP A 105 -11.82 -11.08 17.22
CA ASP A 105 -12.20 -9.73 17.61
C ASP A 105 -10.99 -8.79 17.52
N ILE A 106 -11.16 -7.69 16.78
CA ILE A 106 -10.20 -6.60 16.62
C ILE A 106 -10.85 -5.23 16.85
N SER A 107 -11.97 -5.18 17.54
CA SER A 107 -12.81 -3.98 17.71
C SER A 107 -12.16 -2.89 18.58
N SER A 108 -11.12 -3.22 19.34
CA SER A 108 -10.43 -2.29 20.23
C SER A 108 -8.92 -2.58 20.31
N ALA A 109 -8.14 -1.62 20.80
CA ALA A 109 -6.72 -1.80 21.08
C ALA A 109 -6.43 -3.02 21.94
N ASP A 110 -7.23 -3.22 23.01
CA ASP A 110 -7.07 -4.36 23.91
C ASP A 110 -7.42 -5.70 23.23
N ALA A 111 -8.42 -5.74 22.37
CA ALA A 111 -8.75 -6.93 21.60
C ALA A 111 -7.60 -7.29 20.64
N VAL A 112 -7.06 -6.33 19.91
CA VAL A 112 -5.87 -6.52 19.05
C VAL A 112 -4.66 -6.97 19.88
N LYS A 113 -4.41 -6.36 21.02
CA LYS A 113 -3.32 -6.75 21.92
C LYS A 113 -3.45 -8.21 22.38
N ARG A 114 -4.63 -8.63 22.81
CA ARG A 114 -4.90 -10.03 23.21
C ARG A 114 -4.70 -11.00 22.05
N LEU A 115 -5.20 -10.65 20.86
CA LEU A 115 -5.04 -11.45 19.65
C LEU A 115 -3.56 -11.66 19.31
N LEU A 116 -2.77 -10.60 19.26
CA LEU A 116 -1.35 -10.67 18.90
C LEU A 116 -0.55 -11.45 19.94
N LEU A 117 -0.77 -11.20 21.23
CA LEU A 117 -0.09 -11.93 22.29
C LEU A 117 -0.50 -13.40 22.35
N GLY A 118 -1.75 -13.74 22.00
CA GLY A 118 -2.26 -15.11 21.96
C GLY A 118 -1.83 -15.91 20.72
N SER A 119 -1.47 -15.25 19.62
CA SER A 119 -1.06 -15.93 18.39
C SER A 119 0.33 -16.57 18.52
N LYS A 120 0.56 -17.70 17.84
CA LYS A 120 1.86 -18.38 17.78
C LYS A 120 2.86 -17.65 16.91
N ALA A 121 2.42 -17.16 15.75
CA ALA A 121 3.23 -16.41 14.82
C ALA A 121 2.38 -15.46 14.00
N ILE A 122 2.96 -14.29 13.67
CA ILE A 122 2.39 -13.27 12.80
C ILE A 122 3.35 -12.93 11.68
N ALA A 123 2.84 -12.48 10.53
CA ALA A 123 3.67 -11.97 9.44
C ALA A 123 3.23 -10.57 9.01
N TYR A 124 4.21 -9.73 8.70
CA TYR A 124 3.99 -8.41 8.10
C TYR A 124 5.21 -7.98 7.26
N PRO A 125 5.05 -6.98 6.36
CA PRO A 125 6.12 -6.52 5.49
C PRO A 125 7.31 -5.93 6.25
N ASN A 126 8.52 -6.09 5.70
CA ASN A 126 9.74 -5.57 6.29
C ASN A 126 9.74 -4.02 6.36
N ALA A 127 9.63 -3.47 7.57
CA ALA A 127 9.70 -2.03 7.80
C ALA A 127 11.08 -1.45 7.43
N ALA A 128 12.16 -2.20 7.63
CA ALA A 128 13.52 -1.75 7.31
C ALA A 128 13.76 -1.58 5.80
N SER A 129 12.99 -2.27 4.96
CA SER A 129 13.00 -2.05 3.50
C SER A 129 12.07 -0.92 3.04
N GLY A 130 11.55 -0.10 3.95
CA GLY A 130 10.66 1.00 3.65
C GLY A 130 9.23 0.61 3.29
N ALA A 131 8.80 -0.62 3.61
CA ALA A 131 7.41 -1.04 3.42
C ALA A 131 6.49 -0.29 4.39
N ALA A 132 5.66 0.60 3.89
CA ALA A 132 4.85 1.50 4.70
C ALA A 132 3.89 0.77 5.66
N ALA A 133 3.29 -0.36 5.23
CA ALA A 133 2.47 -1.17 6.12
C ALA A 133 3.28 -1.76 7.29
N GLY A 134 4.54 -2.15 7.04
CA GLY A 134 5.44 -2.63 8.08
C GLY A 134 5.83 -1.54 9.06
N VAL A 135 6.13 -0.33 8.57
CA VAL A 135 6.44 0.84 9.41
C VAL A 135 5.24 1.16 10.30
N SER A 136 4.05 1.31 9.72
CA SER A 136 2.82 1.59 10.46
C SER A 136 2.48 0.51 11.48
N PHE A 137 2.73 -0.77 11.18
CA PHE A 137 2.49 -1.84 12.12
C PHE A 137 3.51 -1.88 13.26
N ASN A 138 4.78 -1.55 13.01
CA ASN A 138 5.78 -1.38 14.07
C ASN A 138 5.36 -0.27 15.06
N GLU A 139 4.85 0.85 14.55
CA GLU A 139 4.29 1.91 15.40
C GLU A 139 3.10 1.41 16.24
N THR A 140 2.25 0.57 15.63
CA THR A 140 1.13 -0.07 16.34
C THR A 140 1.64 -0.95 17.50
N LEU A 141 2.66 -1.77 17.29
CA LEU A 141 3.27 -2.58 18.34
C LEU A 141 3.84 -1.75 19.49
N GLN A 142 4.45 -0.60 19.17
CA GLN A 142 4.95 0.35 20.18
C GLN A 142 3.80 0.97 20.97
N LYS A 143 2.75 1.46 20.29
CA LYS A 143 1.56 2.03 20.96
C LYS A 143 0.87 1.03 21.90
N LEU A 144 0.82 -0.26 21.52
CA LEU A 144 0.27 -1.32 22.34
C LEU A 144 1.20 -1.75 23.50
N GLY A 145 2.48 -1.30 23.48
CA GLY A 145 3.48 -1.68 24.48
C GLY A 145 3.85 -3.16 24.45
N ILE A 146 3.79 -3.81 23.26
CA ILE A 146 4.06 -5.25 23.12
C ILE A 146 5.19 -5.57 22.14
N ALA A 147 5.89 -4.57 21.64
CA ALA A 147 6.91 -4.75 20.61
C ALA A 147 7.96 -5.81 20.99
N ASP A 148 8.47 -5.78 22.23
CA ASP A 148 9.47 -6.76 22.69
C ASP A 148 8.88 -8.16 22.87
N ALA A 149 7.68 -8.26 23.41
CA ALA A 149 6.99 -9.54 23.59
C ALA A 149 6.66 -10.23 22.25
N MET A 150 6.49 -9.45 21.19
CA MET A 150 6.16 -9.97 19.86
C MET A 150 7.39 -10.40 19.06
N LYS A 151 8.61 -9.93 19.37
CA LYS A 151 9.84 -10.27 18.62
C LYS A 151 9.98 -11.75 18.27
N PRO A 152 9.80 -12.70 19.21
CA PRO A 152 9.96 -14.13 18.90
C PRO A 152 8.85 -14.72 18.03
N LYS A 153 7.74 -14.00 17.84
CA LYS A 153 6.56 -14.44 17.08
C LYS A 153 6.47 -13.83 15.68
N ILE A 154 7.33 -12.84 15.39
CA ILE A 154 7.30 -12.08 14.13
C ILE A 154 8.06 -12.84 13.05
N LYS A 155 7.40 -13.05 11.91
CA LYS A 155 8.01 -13.43 10.65
C LYS A 155 7.95 -12.25 9.69
N ILE A 156 9.12 -11.74 9.32
CA ILE A 156 9.23 -10.62 8.39
C ILE A 156 9.11 -11.14 6.96
N ALA A 157 8.23 -10.50 6.18
CA ALA A 157 7.96 -10.88 4.80
C ALA A 157 8.48 -9.85 3.79
N GLN A 158 8.73 -10.30 2.57
CA GLN A 158 9.07 -9.45 1.42
C GLN A 158 7.79 -8.83 0.85
N GLY A 159 7.41 -7.66 1.36
CA GLY A 159 6.18 -6.95 0.99
C GLY A 159 4.90 -7.56 1.58
N GLY A 160 3.76 -6.90 1.34
CA GLY A 160 2.47 -7.35 1.85
C GLY A 160 2.02 -8.68 1.27
N ARG A 161 2.27 -8.89 -0.03
CA ARG A 161 1.97 -10.16 -0.69
C ARG A 161 2.70 -11.34 -0.01
N GLY A 162 4.00 -11.21 0.25
CA GLY A 162 4.76 -12.26 0.92
C GLY A 162 4.22 -12.60 2.31
N ALA A 163 3.72 -11.59 3.07
CA ALA A 163 3.06 -11.84 4.35
C ALA A 163 1.76 -12.65 4.18
N MET A 164 0.97 -12.34 3.15
CA MET A 164 -0.27 -13.08 2.86
C MET A 164 0.01 -14.49 2.34
N GLU A 165 1.04 -14.70 1.54
CA GLU A 165 1.48 -16.05 1.10
C GLU A 165 1.88 -16.93 2.29
N MET A 166 2.62 -16.40 3.27
CA MET A 166 2.96 -17.12 4.51
C MET A 166 1.70 -17.49 5.31
N LEU A 167 0.73 -16.59 5.37
CA LEU A 167 -0.55 -16.84 6.02
C LEU A 167 -1.35 -17.93 5.30
N ALA A 168 -1.48 -17.85 3.98
CA ALA A 168 -2.20 -18.85 3.16
C ALA A 168 -1.60 -20.26 3.30
N LYS A 169 -0.27 -20.35 3.39
CA LYS A 169 0.47 -21.62 3.63
C LYS A 169 0.34 -22.13 5.07
N GLY A 170 -0.22 -21.32 5.99
CA GLY A 170 -0.33 -21.70 7.42
C GLY A 170 0.98 -21.58 8.20
N GLU A 171 1.98 -20.89 7.68
CA GLU A 171 3.24 -20.63 8.38
C GLU A 171 3.08 -19.66 9.55
N VAL A 172 2.03 -18.83 9.49
CA VAL A 172 1.60 -17.89 10.52
C VAL A 172 0.09 -17.96 10.72
N GLU A 173 -0.38 -17.50 11.87
CA GLU A 173 -1.82 -17.47 12.19
C GLU A 173 -2.48 -16.16 11.79
N ILE A 174 -1.73 -15.07 11.83
CA ILE A 174 -2.19 -13.71 11.53
C ILE A 174 -1.26 -13.07 10.52
N GLY A 175 -1.85 -12.46 9.50
CA GLY A 175 -1.15 -11.62 8.53
C GLY A 175 -1.58 -10.18 8.66
N LEU A 176 -0.65 -9.25 8.53
CA LEU A 176 -0.91 -7.82 8.62
C LEU A 176 -0.25 -7.10 7.44
N THR A 177 -1.04 -6.38 6.67
CA THR A 177 -0.59 -5.47 5.61
C THR A 177 -1.73 -4.53 5.26
N PHE A 178 -1.59 -3.70 4.23
CA PHE A 178 -2.70 -2.88 3.77
C PHE A 178 -3.87 -3.73 3.26
N ILE A 179 -5.10 -3.34 3.61
CA ILE A 179 -6.32 -4.05 3.19
C ILE A 179 -6.36 -4.23 1.66
N SER A 180 -5.90 -3.24 0.91
CA SER A 180 -5.82 -3.31 -0.56
C SER A 180 -4.93 -4.45 -1.08
N GLU A 181 -3.96 -4.89 -0.30
CA GLU A 181 -3.09 -6.03 -0.63
C GLU A 181 -3.70 -7.36 -0.18
N ILE A 182 -4.40 -7.37 0.96
CA ILE A 182 -5.06 -8.58 1.47
C ILE A 182 -6.15 -9.07 0.52
N ILE A 183 -7.02 -8.17 0.04
CA ILE A 183 -8.17 -8.53 -0.80
C ILE A 183 -7.81 -9.14 -2.17
N THR A 184 -6.57 -9.00 -2.58
CA THR A 184 -6.08 -9.52 -3.87
C THR A 184 -5.46 -10.92 -3.76
N GLU A 185 -5.17 -11.39 -2.54
CA GLU A 185 -4.46 -12.65 -2.34
C GLU A 185 -5.42 -13.80 -2.06
N PRO A 186 -5.31 -14.91 -2.82
CA PRO A 186 -6.13 -16.09 -2.60
C PRO A 186 -5.74 -16.82 -1.29
N GLY A 187 -6.70 -17.49 -0.68
CA GLY A 187 -6.47 -18.30 0.52
C GLY A 187 -6.42 -17.53 1.83
N VAL A 188 -6.66 -16.22 1.79
CA VAL A 188 -6.74 -15.36 2.99
C VAL A 188 -8.04 -14.55 2.99
N GLU A 189 -8.47 -14.15 4.18
CA GLU A 189 -9.65 -13.31 4.38
C GLU A 189 -9.32 -12.10 5.24
N VAL A 190 -9.89 -10.96 4.86
CA VAL A 190 -9.83 -9.73 5.68
C VAL A 190 -10.71 -9.90 6.90
N VAL A 191 -10.13 -9.67 8.09
CA VAL A 191 -10.89 -9.51 9.33
C VAL A 191 -11.44 -8.08 9.41
N GLY A 192 -10.57 -7.09 9.21
CA GLY A 192 -10.91 -5.66 9.22
C GLY A 192 -9.67 -4.78 9.35
N PRO A 193 -9.85 -3.44 9.33
CA PRO A 193 -8.77 -2.51 9.64
C PRO A 193 -8.42 -2.54 11.12
N LEU A 194 -7.18 -2.23 11.44
CA LEU A 194 -6.78 -1.95 12.82
C LEU A 194 -7.52 -0.71 13.35
N PRO A 195 -7.87 -0.67 14.64
CA PRO A 195 -8.49 0.49 15.28
C PRO A 195 -7.65 1.78 15.09
N ARG A 196 -8.34 2.91 14.88
CA ARG A 196 -7.68 4.19 14.54
C ARG A 196 -6.83 4.78 15.67
N ASP A 197 -7.10 4.45 16.90
CA ASP A 197 -6.33 4.85 18.08
C ASP A 197 -4.93 4.23 18.10
N ILE A 198 -4.76 3.06 17.51
CA ILE A 198 -3.47 2.37 17.44
C ILE A 198 -2.82 2.38 16.04
N SER A 199 -3.58 2.62 14.98
CA SER A 199 -3.06 2.62 13.60
C SER A 199 -3.69 3.73 12.77
N THR A 200 -2.87 4.69 12.35
CA THR A 200 -3.31 5.79 11.47
C THR A 200 -3.28 5.32 10.01
N PRO A 201 -4.36 5.51 9.24
CA PRO A 201 -4.33 5.22 7.82
C PRO A 201 -3.26 6.02 7.09
N THR A 202 -2.57 5.39 6.16
CA THR A 202 -1.55 6.02 5.31
C THR A 202 -2.21 6.66 4.10
N VAL A 203 -1.82 7.89 3.77
CA VAL A 203 -2.28 8.57 2.57
C VAL A 203 -1.45 8.13 1.35
N LEU A 204 -2.11 7.91 0.22
CA LEU A 204 -1.50 7.75 -1.10
C LEU A 204 -1.51 9.11 -1.80
N ILE A 205 -0.35 9.56 -2.20
CA ILE A 205 -0.13 10.86 -2.85
C ILE A 205 0.28 10.63 -4.28
N GLY A 206 -0.41 11.30 -5.22
CA GLY A 206 -0.02 11.39 -6.62
C GLY A 206 0.77 12.66 -6.91
N TYR A 207 1.75 12.55 -7.78
CA TYR A 207 2.47 13.69 -8.37
C TYR A 207 2.41 13.62 -9.89
N VAL A 208 2.75 14.73 -10.54
CA VAL A 208 3.06 14.77 -11.97
C VAL A 208 4.59 14.79 -12.12
N SER A 209 5.13 14.08 -13.11
CA SER A 209 6.55 14.09 -13.42
C SER A 209 7.01 15.52 -13.78
N ALA A 210 8.22 15.89 -13.36
CA ALA A 210 8.84 17.14 -13.75
C ALA A 210 9.38 17.10 -15.21
N HIS A 211 9.40 15.92 -15.83
CA HIS A 211 9.97 15.67 -17.16
C HIS A 211 8.91 15.35 -18.24
N THR A 212 7.64 15.65 -17.97
CA THR A 212 6.51 15.48 -18.92
C THR A 212 6.29 16.69 -19.78
#